data_687d18e7ec567415927ffcfa72fb6811
#
_entry.id   687d18e7ec567415927ffcfa72fb6811
#
_cell.length_a   1.000
_cell.length_b   1.000
_cell.length_c   1.000
_cell.angle_alpha   90.00
_cell.angle_beta   90.00
_cell.angle_gamma   90.00
#
_symmetry.space_group_name_H-M   'P 1'
#
loop_
_entity.id
_entity.type
_entity.pdbx_description
1 polymer ?
#
loop_
_entity_poly.entity_id
_entity_poly.type
_entity_poly.pdbx_seq_one_letter_code
_entity_poly.pdbx_strand_id
1 'polypeptide(L)'
;MKKMILMCLIATALLSNAALAADKIRMGVVVKIGGIPWFNAMEAGIKSESAKLGIDAWQVGPTAADPALQVRAIEDLIAQKVDVIGVVPNDAKVLEPVLKRAREAGIKVITHESPGQNYADWDFELVDAQQHGINHMKALAACMGEKGKYAVYVGSLTVPLHNAWADAATTYQKANYPQMQMVGDKFGVAESLDDSIRTTNDLMSKYPDLKGVLAFGSQGPIGAGRAVLNRNKAKDICVIGPFSPGQGQSLVNRGAIRGGYIWNPMVAGEVFVRLADRIMKGEAITDGMEIEGMGKVTVDKDKHTILGNQVESLDKANLPKLVKMGL
;
A
#
# COMPACT_ATOMS: atom_id res chain seq x y z
N MET A 1 12.65 -78.07 47.08
CA MET A 1 11.49 -77.24 46.80
C MET A 1 11.95 -75.80 46.60
N LYS A 2 12.18 -75.38 45.39
CA LYS A 2 12.71 -74.07 45.08
C LYS A 2 11.55 -73.25 44.42
N LYS A 3 11.10 -72.17 45.06
CA LYS A 3 10.15 -71.26 44.55
C LYS A 3 10.83 -70.31 43.54
N MET A 4 10.45 -70.37 42.29
CA MET A 4 10.89 -69.46 41.23
C MET A 4 9.94 -68.28 41.23
N ILE A 5 10.45 -67.11 41.61
CA ILE A 5 9.71 -65.83 41.53
C ILE A 5 9.92 -65.30 40.15
N LEU A 6 8.81 -65.22 39.35
CA LEU A 6 8.77 -64.64 38.05
C LEU A 6 8.57 -63.10 38.19
N MET A 7 9.63 -62.38 37.92
CA MET A 7 9.60 -60.91 37.97
C MET A 7 9.13 -60.38 36.60
N CYS A 8 7.84 -59.96 36.47
CA CYS A 8 7.34 -59.28 35.31
C CYS A 8 7.89 -57.85 35.28
N LEU A 9 8.81 -57.55 34.34
CA LEU A 9 9.22 -56.21 34.01
C LEU A 9 8.13 -55.62 33.13
N ILE A 10 7.31 -54.68 33.66
CA ILE A 10 6.44 -53.82 32.90
C ILE A 10 7.31 -52.68 32.38
N ALA A 11 7.73 -52.77 31.10
CA ALA A 11 8.33 -51.68 30.39
C ALA A 11 7.22 -50.68 29.97
N THR A 12 6.98 -49.70 30.81
CA THR A 12 6.16 -48.53 30.44
C THR A 12 6.90 -47.71 29.39
N ALA A 13 6.58 -47.92 28.12
CA ALA A 13 7.00 -47.07 27.04
C ALA A 13 6.30 -45.71 27.22
N LEU A 14 7.01 -44.75 27.79
CA LEU A 14 6.65 -43.32 27.72
C LEU A 14 6.77 -42.88 26.26
N LEU A 15 5.69 -43.03 25.52
CA LEU A 15 5.50 -42.28 24.26
C LEU A 15 5.45 -40.81 24.61
N SER A 16 6.61 -40.17 24.60
CA SER A 16 6.71 -38.72 24.57
C SER A 16 6.03 -38.25 23.27
N ASN A 17 4.77 -37.87 23.35
CA ASN A 17 4.16 -37.02 22.37
C ASN A 17 4.90 -35.65 22.43
N ALA A 18 6.06 -35.59 21.79
CA ALA A 18 6.57 -34.31 21.32
C ALA A 18 5.55 -33.84 20.29
N ALA A 19 4.54 -33.09 20.73
CA ALA A 19 3.80 -32.27 19.82
C ALA A 19 4.86 -31.40 19.13
N LEU A 20 5.22 -31.75 17.90
CA LEU A 20 5.93 -30.86 17.01
C LEU A 20 5.05 -29.60 16.97
N ALA A 21 5.46 -28.58 17.71
CA ALA A 21 4.89 -27.25 17.51
C ALA A 21 5.10 -26.98 16.00
N ALA A 22 4.02 -26.96 15.24
CA ALA A 22 4.12 -26.61 13.85
C ALA A 22 4.86 -25.28 13.78
N ASP A 23 5.95 -25.25 13.03
CA ASP A 23 6.74 -24.03 12.88
C ASP A 23 5.78 -22.91 12.42
N LYS A 24 5.84 -21.79 13.12
CA LYS A 24 5.00 -20.65 12.79
C LYS A 24 5.31 -20.18 11.37
N ILE A 25 4.29 -19.91 10.58
CA ILE A 25 4.46 -19.25 9.30
C ILE A 25 5.25 -17.96 9.52
N ARG A 26 6.34 -17.77 8.76
CA ARG A 26 7.20 -16.60 8.82
C ARG A 26 6.98 -15.74 7.58
N MET A 27 6.67 -14.46 7.78
CA MET A 27 6.37 -13.54 6.67
C MET A 27 7.11 -12.22 6.82
N GLY A 28 7.87 -11.81 5.80
CA GLY A 28 8.43 -10.47 5.68
C GLY A 28 7.64 -9.65 4.66
N VAL A 29 7.21 -8.43 5.02
CA VAL A 29 6.51 -7.51 4.11
C VAL A 29 7.43 -6.35 3.77
N VAL A 30 7.87 -6.26 2.51
CA VAL A 30 8.75 -5.20 2.01
C VAL A 30 7.92 -4.06 1.44
N VAL A 31 7.92 -2.90 2.11
CA VAL A 31 7.20 -1.70 1.68
C VAL A 31 8.08 -0.76 0.85
N LYS A 32 7.48 0.25 0.20
CA LYS A 32 8.19 1.20 -0.68
C LYS A 32 9.27 2.01 0.04
N ILE A 33 8.96 2.47 1.25
CA ILE A 33 9.84 3.26 2.12
C ILE A 33 9.41 3.08 3.57
N GLY A 34 10.35 2.94 4.48
CA GLY A 34 10.07 2.86 5.92
C GLY A 34 9.91 4.23 6.57
N GLY A 35 9.29 4.26 7.75
CA GLY A 35 9.25 5.44 8.63
C GLY A 35 8.25 6.53 8.25
N ILE A 36 7.51 6.41 7.16
CA ILE A 36 6.43 7.36 6.87
C ILE A 36 5.11 6.90 7.51
N PRO A 37 4.22 7.83 7.91
CA PRO A 37 2.99 7.49 8.64
C PRO A 37 2.12 6.43 7.94
N TRP A 38 2.06 6.43 6.61
CA TRP A 38 1.32 5.45 5.82
C TRP A 38 1.77 4.02 6.09
N PHE A 39 3.07 3.75 6.00
CA PHE A 39 3.61 2.42 6.22
C PHE A 39 3.75 2.06 7.70
N ASN A 40 3.82 3.06 8.61
CA ASN A 40 3.72 2.80 10.05
C ASN A 40 2.32 2.26 10.43
N ALA A 41 1.26 2.78 9.79
CA ALA A 41 -0.10 2.27 9.98
C ALA A 41 -0.25 0.84 9.39
N MET A 42 0.35 0.56 8.22
CA MET A 42 0.39 -0.79 7.64
C MET A 42 1.11 -1.77 8.56
N GLU A 43 2.26 -1.38 9.13
CA GLU A 43 3.00 -2.18 10.11
C GLU A 43 2.17 -2.52 11.35
N ALA A 44 1.38 -1.56 11.84
CA ALA A 44 0.47 -1.79 12.96
C ALA A 44 -0.58 -2.86 12.63
N GLY A 45 -1.12 -2.86 11.39
CA GLY A 45 -2.03 -3.88 10.90
C GLY A 45 -1.37 -5.26 10.80
N ILE A 46 -0.16 -5.34 10.25
CA ILE A 46 0.62 -6.58 10.18
C ILE A 46 0.81 -7.15 11.58
N LYS A 47 1.27 -6.35 12.53
CA LYS A 47 1.51 -6.78 13.92
C LYS A 47 0.22 -7.24 14.63
N SER A 48 -0.87 -6.51 14.44
CA SER A 48 -2.17 -6.85 15.04
C SER A 48 -2.66 -8.21 14.53
N GLU A 49 -2.66 -8.41 13.23
CA GLU A 49 -3.21 -9.64 12.63
C GLU A 49 -2.29 -10.84 12.84
N SER A 50 -0.96 -10.64 12.80
CA SER A 50 0.02 -11.67 13.16
C SER A 50 -0.23 -12.24 14.54
N ALA A 51 -0.50 -11.38 15.53
CA ALA A 51 -0.78 -11.80 16.91
C ALA A 51 -2.06 -12.63 17.01
N LYS A 52 -3.10 -12.29 16.22
CA LYS A 52 -4.38 -13.03 16.19
C LYS A 52 -4.23 -14.42 15.55
N LEU A 53 -3.48 -14.51 14.44
CA LEU A 53 -3.35 -15.73 13.65
C LEU A 53 -2.17 -16.60 14.09
N GLY A 54 -1.32 -16.12 15.00
CA GLY A 54 -0.14 -16.87 15.45
C GLY A 54 0.98 -16.93 14.41
N ILE A 55 0.98 -16.04 13.43
CA ILE A 55 1.99 -15.92 12.37
C ILE A 55 3.14 -15.04 12.87
N ASP A 56 4.38 -15.31 12.45
CA ASP A 56 5.54 -14.45 12.69
C ASP A 56 5.70 -13.52 11.48
N ALA A 57 4.99 -12.38 11.48
CA ALA A 57 5.05 -11.42 10.37
C ALA A 57 5.61 -10.07 10.82
N TRP A 58 6.45 -9.47 9.96
CA TRP A 58 7.05 -8.15 10.20
C TRP A 58 7.18 -7.34 8.92
N GLN A 59 7.29 -6.02 9.07
CA GLN A 59 7.53 -5.11 7.96
C GLN A 59 9.02 -4.79 7.81
N VAL A 60 9.47 -4.70 6.56
CA VAL A 60 10.80 -4.20 6.18
C VAL A 60 10.61 -2.99 5.30
N GLY A 61 11.14 -1.84 5.72
CA GLY A 61 11.06 -0.60 4.96
C GLY A 61 12.45 -0.10 4.57
N PRO A 62 12.77 0.05 3.27
CA PRO A 62 13.98 0.72 2.84
C PRO A 62 14.05 2.17 3.36
N THR A 63 15.26 2.72 3.50
CA THR A 63 15.47 4.10 3.96
C THR A 63 15.14 5.15 2.89
N ALA A 64 14.93 4.72 1.64
CA ALA A 64 14.52 5.54 0.51
C ALA A 64 13.59 4.73 -0.41
N ALA A 65 12.76 5.41 -1.19
CA ALA A 65 11.93 4.78 -2.21
C ALA A 65 12.78 4.41 -3.43
N ASP A 66 13.60 3.36 -3.27
CA ASP A 66 14.56 2.86 -4.25
C ASP A 66 14.31 1.37 -4.50
N PRO A 67 14.01 0.95 -5.74
CA PRO A 67 13.80 -0.45 -6.09
C PRO A 67 15.00 -1.36 -5.78
N ALA A 68 16.24 -0.85 -5.89
CA ALA A 68 17.44 -1.63 -5.58
C ALA A 68 17.53 -1.98 -4.08
N LEU A 69 17.07 -1.09 -3.21
CA LEU A 69 16.98 -1.38 -1.78
C LEU A 69 15.89 -2.40 -1.47
N GLN A 70 14.79 -2.42 -2.23
CA GLN A 70 13.76 -3.46 -2.10
C GLN A 70 14.29 -4.82 -2.57
N VAL A 71 15.06 -4.88 -3.67
CA VAL A 71 15.71 -6.12 -4.12
C VAL A 71 16.55 -6.71 -3.00
N ARG A 72 17.40 -5.91 -2.34
CA ARG A 72 18.23 -6.37 -1.21
C ARG A 72 17.39 -6.89 -0.04
N ALA A 73 16.35 -6.15 0.33
CA ALA A 73 15.46 -6.57 1.41
C ALA A 73 14.77 -7.93 1.10
N ILE A 74 14.37 -8.15 -0.15
CA ILE A 74 13.78 -9.43 -0.59
C ILE A 74 14.85 -10.53 -0.56
N GLU A 75 16.08 -10.26 -1.02
CA GLU A 75 17.20 -11.22 -0.96
C GLU A 75 17.51 -11.65 0.48
N ASP A 76 17.49 -10.70 1.43
CA ASP A 76 17.67 -10.99 2.86
C ASP A 76 16.54 -11.90 3.40
N LEU A 77 15.29 -11.70 2.98
CA LEU A 77 14.17 -12.56 3.36
C LEU A 77 14.30 -13.96 2.76
N ILE A 78 14.75 -14.07 1.50
CA ILE A 78 15.04 -15.37 0.88
C ILE A 78 16.14 -16.11 1.67
N ALA A 79 17.22 -15.41 2.03
CA ALA A 79 18.31 -15.99 2.83
C ALA A 79 17.84 -16.43 4.24
N GLN A 80 16.88 -15.74 4.83
CA GLN A 80 16.24 -16.09 6.10
C GLN A 80 15.24 -17.24 5.97
N LYS A 81 14.97 -17.73 4.75
CA LYS A 81 14.02 -18.82 4.46
C LYS A 81 12.64 -18.58 5.06
N VAL A 82 12.08 -17.39 4.81
CA VAL A 82 10.69 -17.10 5.19
C VAL A 82 9.73 -17.93 4.33
N ASP A 83 8.51 -18.16 4.80
CA ASP A 83 7.50 -18.90 4.06
C ASP A 83 6.77 -18.01 3.04
N VAL A 84 6.58 -16.73 3.39
CA VAL A 84 5.85 -15.76 2.57
C VAL A 84 6.60 -14.43 2.52
N ILE A 85 6.63 -13.83 1.35
CA ILE A 85 7.09 -12.45 1.13
C ILE A 85 5.90 -11.61 0.65
N GLY A 86 5.57 -10.56 1.40
CA GLY A 86 4.69 -9.49 0.95
C GLY A 86 5.50 -8.38 0.32
N VAL A 87 5.00 -7.71 -0.72
CA VAL A 87 5.70 -6.59 -1.36
C VAL A 87 4.73 -5.49 -1.78
N VAL A 88 5.10 -4.24 -1.51
CA VAL A 88 4.50 -3.04 -2.14
C VAL A 88 5.57 -2.44 -3.07
N PRO A 89 5.56 -2.72 -4.39
CA PRO A 89 6.68 -2.43 -5.28
C PRO A 89 6.88 -0.94 -5.57
N ASN A 90 8.14 -0.50 -5.60
CA ASN A 90 8.56 0.78 -6.21
C ASN A 90 8.68 0.66 -7.74
N ASP A 91 9.05 -0.52 -8.22
CA ASP A 91 9.17 -0.84 -9.64
C ASP A 91 8.91 -2.33 -9.86
N ALA A 92 7.81 -2.65 -10.53
CA ALA A 92 7.40 -4.04 -10.77
C ALA A 92 8.46 -4.81 -11.56
N LYS A 93 9.04 -4.20 -12.60
CA LYS A 93 9.99 -4.87 -13.50
C LYS A 93 11.34 -5.14 -12.84
N VAL A 94 11.85 -4.19 -12.06
CA VAL A 94 13.11 -4.34 -11.32
C VAL A 94 13.01 -5.47 -10.31
N LEU A 95 11.83 -5.70 -9.73
CA LEU A 95 11.63 -6.75 -8.74
C LEU A 95 11.40 -8.15 -9.34
N GLU A 96 10.98 -8.28 -10.60
CA GLU A 96 10.69 -9.59 -11.21
C GLU A 96 11.81 -10.64 -11.03
N PRO A 97 13.11 -10.34 -11.25
CA PRO A 97 14.15 -11.34 -11.08
C PRO A 97 14.30 -11.86 -9.65
N VAL A 98 14.14 -10.99 -8.64
CA VAL A 98 14.25 -11.41 -7.24
C VAL A 98 13.00 -12.15 -6.78
N LEU A 99 11.81 -11.75 -7.24
CA LEU A 99 10.56 -12.47 -6.96
C LEU A 99 10.57 -13.87 -7.60
N LYS A 100 11.15 -14.00 -8.81
CA LYS A 100 11.37 -15.30 -9.42
C LYS A 100 12.23 -16.20 -8.52
N ARG A 101 13.36 -15.70 -8.01
CA ARG A 101 14.22 -16.45 -7.07
C ARG A 101 13.50 -16.85 -5.79
N ALA A 102 12.65 -15.96 -5.25
CA ALA A 102 11.83 -16.28 -4.08
C ALA A 102 10.90 -17.48 -4.38
N ARG A 103 10.21 -17.45 -5.53
CA ARG A 103 9.34 -18.55 -5.97
C ARG A 103 10.10 -19.86 -6.21
N GLU A 104 11.28 -19.81 -6.82
CA GLU A 104 12.15 -20.96 -7.04
C GLU A 104 12.66 -21.56 -5.71
N ALA A 105 12.79 -20.75 -4.66
CA ALA A 105 13.09 -21.19 -3.30
C ALA A 105 11.86 -21.74 -2.56
N GLY A 106 10.68 -21.80 -3.16
CA GLY A 106 9.45 -22.31 -2.57
C GLY A 106 8.67 -21.27 -1.75
N ILE A 107 9.12 -20.02 -1.70
CA ILE A 107 8.50 -18.93 -0.95
C ILE A 107 7.26 -18.42 -1.68
N LYS A 108 6.17 -18.21 -0.97
CA LYS A 108 4.96 -17.57 -1.53
C LYS A 108 5.15 -16.06 -1.62
N VAL A 109 4.62 -15.46 -2.68
CA VAL A 109 4.74 -14.01 -2.92
C VAL A 109 3.35 -13.37 -3.04
N ILE A 110 3.10 -12.36 -2.23
CA ILE A 110 1.89 -11.56 -2.26
C ILE A 110 2.29 -10.11 -2.55
N THR A 111 1.64 -9.47 -3.53
CA THR A 111 1.86 -8.05 -3.81
C THR A 111 0.64 -7.21 -3.46
N HIS A 112 0.87 -5.92 -3.25
CA HIS A 112 -0.15 -4.88 -3.10
C HIS A 112 0.31 -3.66 -3.89
N GLU A 113 -0.61 -2.97 -4.52
CA GLU A 113 -0.33 -1.84 -5.42
C GLU A 113 0.49 -2.23 -6.67
N SER A 114 0.39 -3.50 -7.12
CA SER A 114 1.10 -3.97 -8.31
C SER A 114 0.31 -5.04 -9.09
N PRO A 115 -0.91 -4.73 -9.55
CA PRO A 115 -1.74 -5.71 -10.25
C PRO A 115 -1.04 -6.23 -11.51
N GLY A 116 -1.05 -7.57 -11.65
CA GLY A 116 -0.37 -8.25 -12.76
C GLY A 116 1.14 -8.39 -12.59
N GLN A 117 1.67 -8.29 -11.36
CA GLN A 117 3.07 -8.54 -11.04
C GLN A 117 3.45 -9.98 -11.40
N ASN A 118 4.44 -10.15 -12.27
CA ASN A 118 5.00 -11.48 -12.54
C ASN A 118 5.61 -12.08 -11.27
N TYR A 119 5.47 -13.40 -11.12
CA TYR A 119 5.96 -14.19 -9.99
C TYR A 119 5.29 -13.88 -8.63
N ALA A 120 4.21 -13.09 -8.58
CA ALA A 120 3.31 -13.06 -7.44
C ALA A 120 2.37 -14.29 -7.47
N ASP A 121 2.07 -14.88 -6.31
CA ASP A 121 0.97 -15.85 -6.19
C ASP A 121 -0.36 -15.12 -6.29
N TRP A 122 -0.44 -13.97 -5.61
CA TRP A 122 -1.58 -13.07 -5.63
C TRP A 122 -1.15 -11.63 -5.45
N ASP A 123 -1.85 -10.75 -6.13
CA ASP A 123 -1.90 -9.32 -5.86
C ASP A 123 -3.25 -8.97 -5.24
N PHE A 124 -3.30 -8.06 -4.27
CA PHE A 124 -4.57 -7.58 -3.74
C PHE A 124 -4.66 -6.07 -3.79
N GLU A 125 -5.85 -5.58 -4.13
CA GLU A 125 -6.16 -4.16 -4.20
C GLU A 125 -7.39 -3.84 -3.37
N LEU A 126 -7.31 -2.78 -2.56
CA LEU A 126 -8.43 -2.34 -1.72
C LEU A 126 -9.38 -1.39 -2.45
N VAL A 127 -8.98 -0.87 -3.60
CA VAL A 127 -9.77 0.04 -4.44
C VAL A 127 -9.52 -0.23 -5.91
N ASP A 128 -10.55 -0.02 -6.74
CA ASP A 128 -10.40 -0.05 -8.19
C ASP A 128 -9.52 1.12 -8.66
N ALA A 129 -8.46 0.81 -9.39
CA ALA A 129 -7.46 1.79 -9.80
C ALA A 129 -8.03 2.87 -10.72
N GLN A 130 -8.90 2.48 -11.65
CA GLN A 130 -9.51 3.42 -12.60
C GLN A 130 -10.45 4.37 -11.86
N GLN A 131 -11.34 3.81 -11.02
CA GLN A 131 -12.30 4.61 -10.27
C GLN A 131 -11.62 5.52 -9.26
N HIS A 132 -10.54 5.07 -8.62
CA HIS A 132 -9.75 5.86 -7.67
C HIS A 132 -9.14 7.09 -8.36
N GLY A 133 -8.50 6.91 -9.52
CA GLY A 133 -7.97 8.02 -10.31
C GLY A 133 -9.05 8.99 -10.77
N ILE A 134 -10.17 8.49 -11.28
CA ILE A 134 -11.32 9.29 -11.71
C ILE A 134 -11.91 10.11 -10.56
N ASN A 135 -12.09 9.53 -9.39
CA ASN A 135 -12.66 10.21 -8.22
C ASN A 135 -11.77 11.39 -7.78
N HIS A 136 -10.45 11.19 -7.75
CA HIS A 136 -9.51 12.26 -7.44
C HIS A 136 -9.54 13.39 -8.50
N MET A 137 -9.64 13.04 -9.79
CA MET A 137 -9.77 14.05 -10.85
C MET A 137 -11.07 14.82 -10.73
N LYS A 138 -12.19 14.16 -10.46
CA LYS A 138 -13.47 14.86 -10.23
C LYS A 138 -13.37 15.84 -9.06
N ALA A 139 -12.74 15.45 -7.97
CA ALA A 139 -12.52 16.32 -6.81
C ALA A 139 -11.62 17.52 -7.16
N LEU A 140 -10.55 17.30 -7.93
CA LEU A 140 -9.69 18.39 -8.40
C LEU A 140 -10.45 19.35 -9.33
N ALA A 141 -11.18 18.82 -10.32
CA ALA A 141 -11.93 19.61 -11.28
C ALA A 141 -12.99 20.49 -10.59
N ALA A 142 -13.75 19.90 -9.68
CA ALA A 142 -14.74 20.65 -8.89
C ALA A 142 -14.09 21.78 -8.08
N CYS A 143 -12.94 21.54 -7.47
CA CYS A 143 -12.20 22.57 -6.73
C CYS A 143 -11.66 23.68 -7.63
N MET A 144 -11.17 23.34 -8.83
CA MET A 144 -10.60 24.29 -9.79
C MET A 144 -11.67 25.05 -10.62
N GLY A 145 -12.94 24.66 -10.54
CA GLY A 145 -14.00 25.16 -11.42
C GLY A 145 -13.81 24.71 -12.88
N GLU A 146 -13.34 23.47 -13.05
CA GLU A 146 -13.19 22.73 -14.31
C GLU A 146 -12.27 23.39 -15.36
N LYS A 147 -11.37 24.29 -14.92
CA LYS A 147 -10.46 25.04 -15.81
C LYS A 147 -9.16 25.43 -15.15
N GLY A 148 -8.13 25.65 -15.99
CA GLY A 148 -6.82 26.14 -15.57
C GLY A 148 -5.76 25.05 -15.50
N LYS A 149 -4.56 25.44 -15.10
CA LYS A 149 -3.38 24.58 -15.08
C LYS A 149 -3.27 23.75 -13.81
N TYR A 150 -2.88 22.47 -13.94
CA TYR A 150 -2.63 21.59 -12.81
C TYR A 150 -1.42 20.69 -13.05
N ALA A 151 -0.77 20.26 -11.98
CA ALA A 151 0.33 19.31 -12.01
C ALA A 151 -0.10 17.94 -11.44
N VAL A 152 0.56 16.87 -11.88
CA VAL A 152 0.33 15.49 -11.40
C VAL A 152 1.61 14.94 -10.78
N TYR A 153 1.50 14.49 -9.51
CA TYR A 153 2.59 13.83 -8.78
C TYR A 153 2.29 12.35 -8.61
N VAL A 154 3.35 11.54 -8.74
CA VAL A 154 3.36 10.10 -8.45
C VAL A 154 4.54 9.80 -7.54
N GLY A 155 4.58 8.63 -6.90
CA GLY A 155 5.68 8.25 -6.02
C GLY A 155 7.02 8.21 -6.74
N SER A 156 7.03 7.51 -7.86
CA SER A 156 8.06 7.60 -8.91
C SER A 156 7.40 7.29 -10.26
N LEU A 157 8.13 7.48 -11.35
CA LEU A 157 7.60 7.19 -12.70
C LEU A 157 7.45 5.68 -12.97
N THR A 158 7.90 4.84 -12.05
CA THR A 158 7.86 3.37 -12.15
C THR A 158 6.93 2.68 -11.13
N VAL A 159 6.39 3.41 -10.14
CA VAL A 159 5.39 2.86 -9.20
C VAL A 159 4.11 2.48 -9.96
N PRO A 160 3.74 1.18 -10.01
CA PRO A 160 2.71 0.72 -10.94
C PRO A 160 1.36 1.39 -10.71
N LEU A 161 0.84 1.32 -9.49
CA LEU A 161 -0.53 1.76 -9.21
C LEU A 161 -0.67 3.30 -9.20
N HIS A 162 0.34 4.05 -8.70
CA HIS A 162 0.33 5.51 -8.75
C HIS A 162 0.24 6.04 -10.19
N ASN A 163 0.95 5.37 -11.11
CA ASN A 163 0.90 5.72 -12.53
C ASN A 163 -0.45 5.34 -13.15
N ALA A 164 -1.01 4.17 -12.80
CA ALA A 164 -2.34 3.76 -13.26
C ALA A 164 -3.44 4.75 -12.82
N TRP A 165 -3.40 5.22 -11.57
CA TRP A 165 -4.33 6.25 -11.07
C TRP A 165 -4.17 7.58 -11.81
N ALA A 166 -2.91 8.02 -12.02
CA ALA A 166 -2.62 9.25 -12.74
C ALA A 166 -3.09 9.18 -14.19
N ASP A 167 -2.90 8.03 -14.86
CA ASP A 167 -3.34 7.83 -16.24
C ASP A 167 -4.86 7.77 -16.35
N ALA A 168 -5.55 7.09 -15.44
CA ALA A 168 -7.01 7.10 -15.37
C ALA A 168 -7.56 8.52 -15.13
N ALA A 169 -6.96 9.27 -14.20
CA ALA A 169 -7.33 10.65 -13.88
C ALA A 169 -7.15 11.56 -15.07
N THR A 170 -5.99 11.54 -15.73
CA THR A 170 -5.69 12.42 -16.85
C THR A 170 -6.46 12.05 -18.12
N THR A 171 -6.71 10.76 -18.36
CA THR A 171 -7.59 10.30 -19.44
C THR A 171 -9.02 10.81 -19.23
N TYR A 172 -9.53 10.68 -18.01
CA TYR A 172 -10.85 11.21 -17.67
C TYR A 172 -10.93 12.73 -17.81
N GLN A 173 -9.88 13.46 -17.38
CA GLN A 173 -9.80 14.93 -17.52
C GLN A 173 -9.89 15.35 -18.97
N LYS A 174 -9.11 14.72 -19.88
CA LYS A 174 -9.11 15.06 -21.31
C LYS A 174 -10.49 14.92 -21.94
N ALA A 175 -11.26 13.92 -21.53
CA ALA A 175 -12.59 13.65 -22.06
C ALA A 175 -13.68 14.57 -21.47
N ASN A 176 -13.56 14.96 -20.19
CA ASN A 176 -14.67 15.61 -19.47
C ASN A 176 -14.39 17.06 -19.08
N TYR A 177 -13.12 17.47 -18.96
CA TYR A 177 -12.72 18.80 -18.51
C TYR A 177 -11.69 19.43 -19.48
N PRO A 178 -12.09 19.76 -20.73
CA PRO A 178 -11.16 20.21 -21.78
C PRO A 178 -10.50 21.56 -21.49
N GLN A 179 -11.03 22.36 -20.56
CA GLN A 179 -10.44 23.63 -20.15
C GLN A 179 -9.38 23.48 -19.03
N MET A 180 -9.18 22.26 -18.52
CA MET A 180 -8.07 21.95 -17.61
C MET A 180 -6.84 21.53 -18.41
N GLN A 181 -5.66 22.00 -18.01
CA GLN A 181 -4.40 21.72 -18.69
C GLN A 181 -3.36 21.17 -17.71
N MET A 182 -2.89 19.95 -17.93
CA MET A 182 -1.75 19.41 -17.21
C MET A 182 -0.47 20.14 -17.62
N VAL A 183 0.34 20.59 -16.66
CA VAL A 183 1.64 21.23 -16.89
C VAL A 183 2.77 20.22 -16.74
N GLY A 184 3.63 20.14 -17.78
CA GLY A 184 4.70 19.15 -17.84
C GLY A 184 4.16 17.71 -17.94
N ASP A 185 5.00 16.78 -17.54
CA ASP A 185 4.66 15.37 -17.34
C ASP A 185 4.33 15.07 -15.86
N LYS A 186 4.16 13.78 -15.54
CA LYS A 186 4.08 13.33 -14.14
C LYS A 186 5.40 13.60 -13.42
N PHE A 187 5.33 14.06 -12.17
CA PHE A 187 6.49 14.32 -11.32
C PHE A 187 6.64 13.18 -10.31
N GLY A 188 7.77 12.49 -10.32
CA GLY A 188 8.07 11.36 -9.43
C GLY A 188 8.52 11.79 -8.03
N VAL A 189 7.66 12.48 -7.26
CA VAL A 189 8.04 13.14 -6.00
C VAL A 189 7.11 12.83 -4.83
N ALA A 190 6.01 12.09 -5.06
CA ALA A 190 4.95 11.98 -4.06
C ALA A 190 5.24 11.03 -2.87
N GLU A 191 6.38 10.34 -2.86
CA GLU A 191 6.88 9.59 -1.68
C GLU A 191 7.94 10.39 -0.88
N SER A 192 8.33 11.58 -1.35
CA SER A 192 9.25 12.48 -0.67
C SER A 192 8.57 13.79 -0.31
N LEU A 193 8.52 14.10 0.98
CA LEU A 193 7.97 15.35 1.49
C LEU A 193 8.71 16.57 0.94
N ASP A 194 10.04 16.55 1.03
CA ASP A 194 10.90 17.67 0.65
C ASP A 194 10.91 17.89 -0.87
N ASP A 195 10.91 16.81 -1.67
CA ASP A 195 10.82 16.91 -3.12
C ASP A 195 9.47 17.45 -3.56
N SER A 196 8.38 17.04 -2.90
CA SER A 196 7.04 17.58 -3.17
C SER A 196 6.95 19.07 -2.83
N ILE A 197 7.57 19.51 -1.72
CA ILE A 197 7.64 20.94 -1.37
C ILE A 197 8.41 21.71 -2.43
N ARG A 198 9.62 21.23 -2.78
CA ARG A 198 10.50 21.88 -3.75
C ARG A 198 9.83 21.99 -5.12
N THR A 199 9.32 20.89 -5.65
CA THR A 199 8.64 20.84 -6.95
C THR A 199 7.43 21.75 -6.98
N THR A 200 6.63 21.81 -5.92
CA THR A 200 5.48 22.71 -5.85
C THR A 200 5.90 24.18 -5.87
N ASN A 201 6.98 24.55 -5.15
CA ASN A 201 7.52 25.91 -5.18
C ASN A 201 8.03 26.31 -6.58
N ASP A 202 8.71 25.38 -7.26
CA ASP A 202 9.22 25.59 -8.62
C ASP A 202 8.07 25.78 -9.62
N LEU A 203 7.03 24.95 -9.50
CA LEU A 203 5.84 25.03 -10.33
C LEU A 203 5.05 26.34 -10.11
N MET A 204 4.88 26.78 -8.86
CA MET A 204 4.26 28.09 -8.57
C MET A 204 5.04 29.26 -9.14
N SER A 205 6.37 29.16 -9.21
CA SER A 205 7.24 30.18 -9.80
C SER A 205 7.17 30.16 -11.34
N LYS A 206 7.19 28.95 -11.92
CA LYS A 206 7.15 28.76 -13.39
C LYS A 206 5.77 29.01 -13.98
N TYR A 207 4.72 28.70 -13.24
CA TYR A 207 3.32 28.82 -13.66
C TYR A 207 2.56 29.65 -12.61
N PRO A 208 2.62 31.01 -12.66
CA PRO A 208 1.91 31.88 -11.70
C PRO A 208 0.39 31.68 -11.68
N ASP A 209 -0.15 31.11 -12.76
CA ASP A 209 -1.56 30.76 -12.97
C ASP A 209 -1.88 29.29 -12.64
N LEU A 210 -0.97 28.56 -11.94
CA LEU A 210 -1.23 27.22 -11.47
C LEU A 210 -2.46 27.18 -10.54
N LYS A 211 -3.40 26.29 -10.81
CA LYS A 211 -4.68 26.15 -10.09
C LYS A 211 -4.81 24.87 -9.29
N GLY A 212 -4.02 23.83 -9.62
CA GLY A 212 -4.19 22.55 -8.98
C GLY A 212 -2.92 21.70 -8.91
N VAL A 213 -2.89 20.83 -7.90
CA VAL A 213 -1.94 19.71 -7.77
C VAL A 213 -2.74 18.47 -7.45
N LEU A 214 -2.62 17.46 -8.30
CA LEU A 214 -3.14 16.11 -8.10
C LEU A 214 -1.97 15.22 -7.74
N ALA A 215 -1.95 14.68 -6.53
CA ALA A 215 -0.80 13.91 -6.08
C ALA A 215 -1.22 12.51 -5.64
N PHE A 216 -0.58 11.49 -6.22
CA PHE A 216 -0.73 10.07 -5.90
C PHE A 216 0.53 9.56 -5.20
N GLY A 217 0.44 9.38 -3.90
CA GLY A 217 1.52 9.07 -2.97
C GLY A 217 1.39 9.94 -1.72
N SER A 218 1.52 9.33 -0.52
CA SER A 218 1.05 9.94 0.73
C SER A 218 1.78 11.22 1.15
N GLN A 219 3.01 11.43 0.68
CA GLN A 219 3.79 12.62 0.99
C GLN A 219 3.55 13.78 -0.01
N GLY A 220 3.04 13.45 -1.19
CA GLY A 220 2.74 14.41 -2.25
C GLY A 220 1.78 15.53 -1.83
N PRO A 221 0.54 15.21 -1.40
CA PRO A 221 -0.41 16.24 -0.96
C PRO A 221 0.08 17.01 0.26
N ILE A 222 0.81 16.37 1.18
CA ILE A 222 1.36 17.01 2.36
C ILE A 222 2.42 18.05 1.98
N GLY A 223 3.35 17.69 1.11
CA GLY A 223 4.38 18.61 0.61
C GLY A 223 3.80 19.76 -0.20
N ALA A 224 2.92 19.45 -1.15
CA ALA A 224 2.21 20.46 -1.93
C ALA A 224 1.39 21.41 -1.04
N GLY A 225 0.64 20.87 -0.09
CA GLY A 225 -0.15 21.66 0.86
C GLY A 225 0.70 22.60 1.71
N ARG A 226 1.86 22.14 2.20
CA ARG A 226 2.81 22.99 2.93
C ARG A 226 3.36 24.11 2.05
N ALA A 227 3.80 23.81 0.84
CA ALA A 227 4.32 24.80 -0.10
C ALA A 227 3.29 25.86 -0.45
N VAL A 228 2.07 25.44 -0.79
CA VAL A 228 0.93 26.34 -1.10
C VAL A 228 0.59 27.23 0.10
N LEU A 229 0.62 26.68 1.31
CA LEU A 229 0.35 27.42 2.54
C LEU A 229 1.43 28.47 2.83
N ASN A 230 2.71 28.05 2.72
CA ASN A 230 3.87 28.94 2.97
C ASN A 230 3.94 30.13 1.97
N ARG A 231 3.41 29.94 0.77
CA ARG A 231 3.31 30.99 -0.26
C ARG A 231 2.00 31.77 -0.20
N ASN A 232 1.14 31.54 0.82
CA ASN A 232 -0.20 32.15 0.93
C ASN A 232 -1.11 31.89 -0.28
N LYS A 233 -0.93 30.76 -0.96
CA LYS A 233 -1.68 30.34 -2.16
C LYS A 233 -2.80 29.31 -1.88
N ALA A 234 -3.12 29.04 -0.61
CA ALA A 234 -4.12 28.05 -0.23
C ALA A 234 -5.54 28.33 -0.77
N LYS A 235 -5.85 29.59 -1.06
CA LYS A 235 -7.14 29.97 -1.68
C LYS A 235 -7.14 29.81 -3.21
N ASP A 236 -5.96 29.85 -3.83
CA ASP A 236 -5.78 29.90 -5.28
C ASP A 236 -5.50 28.54 -5.89
N ILE A 237 -4.87 27.63 -5.13
CA ILE A 237 -4.40 26.32 -5.61
C ILE A 237 -5.11 25.19 -4.85
N CYS A 238 -5.73 24.30 -5.60
CA CYS A 238 -6.39 23.10 -5.12
C CYS A 238 -5.37 21.96 -5.01
N VAL A 239 -5.16 21.40 -3.81
CA VAL A 239 -4.34 20.20 -3.61
C VAL A 239 -5.27 19.05 -3.26
N ILE A 240 -5.22 17.99 -4.07
CA ILE A 240 -6.04 16.77 -3.94
C ILE A 240 -5.12 15.55 -3.99
N GLY A 241 -5.39 14.55 -3.17
CA GLY A 241 -4.70 13.25 -3.21
C GLY A 241 -4.81 12.46 -1.92
N PRO A 242 -4.33 11.21 -1.90
CA PRO A 242 -4.26 10.38 -0.69
C PRO A 242 -3.16 10.88 0.26
N PHE A 243 -3.44 10.85 1.56
CA PHE A 243 -2.47 11.18 2.61
C PHE A 243 -2.87 10.53 3.94
N SER A 244 -1.91 10.36 4.86
CA SER A 244 -2.21 9.89 6.22
C SER A 244 -3.03 10.95 6.97
N PRO A 245 -4.23 10.62 7.45
CA PRO A 245 -5.15 11.56 8.12
C PRO A 245 -4.52 12.39 9.22
N GLY A 246 -3.74 11.76 10.12
CA GLY A 246 -3.05 12.45 11.20
C GLY A 246 -2.04 13.49 10.72
N GLN A 247 -1.37 13.23 9.59
CA GLN A 247 -0.39 14.15 8.99
C GLN A 247 -1.07 15.32 8.26
N GLY A 248 -2.22 15.07 7.63
CA GLY A 248 -2.89 16.05 6.77
C GLY A 248 -3.98 16.88 7.41
N GLN A 249 -4.53 16.47 8.56
CA GLN A 249 -5.70 17.10 9.18
C GLN A 249 -5.54 18.63 9.36
N SER A 250 -4.38 19.08 9.85
CA SER A 250 -4.12 20.52 10.03
C SER A 250 -4.12 21.28 8.70
N LEU A 251 -3.56 20.68 7.65
CA LEU A 251 -3.51 21.29 6.30
C LEU A 251 -4.90 21.38 5.67
N VAL A 252 -5.74 20.36 5.87
CA VAL A 252 -7.14 20.38 5.42
C VAL A 252 -7.93 21.45 6.18
N ASN A 253 -7.78 21.55 7.50
CA ASN A 253 -8.46 22.55 8.31
C ASN A 253 -8.09 23.97 7.89
N ARG A 254 -6.84 24.18 7.47
CA ARG A 254 -6.33 25.47 6.95
C ARG A 254 -6.63 25.69 5.45
N GLY A 255 -7.28 24.74 4.78
CA GLY A 255 -7.63 24.81 3.37
C GLY A 255 -6.44 24.65 2.41
N ALA A 256 -5.28 24.20 2.88
CA ALA A 256 -4.10 23.97 2.04
C ALA A 256 -4.19 22.65 1.25
N ILE A 257 -4.92 21.68 1.78
CA ILE A 257 -5.33 20.45 1.08
C ILE A 257 -6.86 20.47 1.06
N ARG A 258 -7.47 20.13 -0.08
CA ARG A 258 -8.93 20.13 -0.24
C ARG A 258 -9.55 18.76 0.06
N GLY A 259 -8.74 17.71 0.20
CA GLY A 259 -9.16 16.35 0.47
C GLY A 259 -8.59 15.35 -0.53
N GLY A 260 -9.25 14.21 -0.61
CA GLY A 260 -8.91 13.09 -1.47
C GLY A 260 -9.66 11.84 -1.03
N TYR A 261 -9.15 10.69 -1.44
CA TYR A 261 -9.71 9.39 -1.09
C TYR A 261 -8.57 8.46 -0.70
N ILE A 262 -8.81 7.58 0.26
CA ILE A 262 -7.87 6.54 0.67
C ILE A 262 -8.60 5.21 0.86
N TRP A 263 -7.85 4.13 0.97
CA TRP A 263 -8.18 2.96 1.77
C TRP A 263 -7.40 3.01 3.09
N ASN A 264 -7.75 2.14 4.02
CA ASN A 264 -7.07 2.09 5.30
C ASN A 264 -5.76 1.26 5.20
N PRO A 265 -4.56 1.86 5.34
CA PRO A 265 -3.30 1.13 5.24
C PRO A 265 -3.11 0.09 6.36
N MET A 266 -3.72 0.27 7.54
CA MET A 266 -3.73 -0.75 8.59
C MET A 266 -4.44 -2.02 8.11
N VAL A 267 -5.59 -1.86 7.45
CA VAL A 267 -6.33 -2.98 6.84
C VAL A 267 -5.50 -3.67 5.75
N ALA A 268 -4.75 -2.91 4.94
CA ALA A 268 -3.85 -3.52 3.96
C ALA A 268 -2.79 -4.42 4.64
N GLY A 269 -2.24 -3.98 5.77
CA GLY A 269 -1.34 -4.79 6.58
C GLY A 269 -1.98 -6.07 7.11
N GLU A 270 -3.22 -5.98 7.62
CA GLU A 270 -3.99 -7.14 8.07
C GLU A 270 -4.27 -8.12 6.92
N VAL A 271 -4.64 -7.61 5.73
CA VAL A 271 -4.94 -8.43 4.55
C VAL A 271 -3.70 -9.20 4.08
N PHE A 272 -2.50 -8.60 4.10
CA PHE A 272 -1.26 -9.33 3.82
C PHE A 272 -1.15 -10.60 4.67
N VAL A 273 -1.37 -10.49 5.98
CA VAL A 273 -1.25 -11.63 6.92
C VAL A 273 -2.36 -12.66 6.73
N ARG A 274 -3.61 -12.20 6.50
CA ARG A 274 -4.76 -13.07 6.21
C ARG A 274 -4.58 -13.88 4.94
N LEU A 275 -4.09 -13.25 3.87
CA LEU A 275 -3.80 -13.93 2.61
C LEU A 275 -2.64 -14.93 2.76
N ALA A 276 -1.60 -14.57 3.52
CA ALA A 276 -0.52 -15.50 3.83
C ALA A 276 -1.03 -16.74 4.56
N ASP A 277 -1.85 -16.58 5.60
CA ASP A 277 -2.47 -17.69 6.34
C ASP A 277 -3.29 -18.60 5.41
N ARG A 278 -4.15 -18.00 4.58
CA ARG A 278 -4.99 -18.72 3.63
C ARG A 278 -4.19 -19.51 2.60
N ILE A 279 -3.19 -18.88 1.99
CA ILE A 279 -2.33 -19.50 0.97
C ILE A 279 -1.54 -20.66 1.57
N MET A 280 -0.98 -20.47 2.76
CA MET A 280 -0.19 -21.51 3.44
C MET A 280 -1.03 -22.71 3.88
N LYS A 281 -2.33 -22.50 4.16
CA LYS A 281 -3.30 -23.56 4.42
C LYS A 281 -3.83 -24.25 3.16
N GLY A 282 -3.47 -23.75 1.97
CA GLY A 282 -3.97 -24.25 0.69
C GLY A 282 -5.45 -23.93 0.43
N GLU A 283 -5.99 -22.91 1.11
CA GLU A 283 -7.38 -22.49 0.94
C GLU A 283 -7.56 -21.73 -0.37
N ALA A 284 -8.59 -22.06 -1.12
CA ALA A 284 -8.87 -21.41 -2.40
C ALA A 284 -9.33 -19.96 -2.22
N ILE A 285 -8.87 -19.10 -3.14
CA ILE A 285 -9.36 -17.73 -3.30
C ILE A 285 -10.28 -17.72 -4.52
N THR A 286 -11.56 -17.35 -4.30
CA THR A 286 -12.59 -17.44 -5.34
C THR A 286 -13.36 -16.13 -5.47
N ASP A 287 -13.83 -15.87 -6.68
CA ASP A 287 -14.66 -14.68 -6.96
C ASP A 287 -15.91 -14.65 -6.10
N GLY A 288 -16.25 -13.46 -5.60
CA GLY A 288 -17.42 -13.24 -4.76
C GLY A 288 -17.28 -13.67 -3.30
N MET A 289 -16.13 -14.21 -2.86
CA MET A 289 -15.92 -14.54 -1.44
C MET A 289 -15.78 -13.29 -0.57
N GLU A 290 -16.03 -13.45 0.73
CA GLU A 290 -15.75 -12.42 1.72
C GLU A 290 -14.33 -12.59 2.26
N ILE A 291 -13.54 -11.49 2.22
CA ILE A 291 -12.26 -11.37 2.90
C ILE A 291 -12.37 -10.23 3.90
N GLU A 292 -12.13 -10.52 5.18
CA GLU A 292 -12.19 -9.50 6.21
C GLU A 292 -11.24 -8.33 5.90
N GLY A 293 -11.74 -7.11 5.93
CA GLY A 293 -11.02 -5.90 5.53
C GLY A 293 -11.14 -5.55 4.05
N MET A 294 -11.49 -6.49 3.17
CA MET A 294 -11.76 -6.23 1.76
C MET A 294 -13.25 -6.27 1.41
N GLY A 295 -14.06 -6.94 2.24
CA GLY A 295 -15.46 -7.24 1.94
C GLY A 295 -15.61 -8.32 0.89
N LYS A 296 -16.70 -8.28 0.12
CA LYS A 296 -16.91 -9.16 -1.02
C LYS A 296 -15.95 -8.79 -2.15
N VAL A 297 -15.06 -9.72 -2.52
CA VAL A 297 -14.00 -9.46 -3.50
C VAL A 297 -14.36 -9.91 -4.90
N THR A 298 -13.78 -9.24 -5.89
CA THR A 298 -13.70 -9.70 -7.27
C THR A 298 -12.34 -10.30 -7.53
N VAL A 299 -12.27 -11.47 -8.17
CA VAL A 299 -11.01 -12.17 -8.44
C VAL A 299 -10.77 -12.32 -9.93
N ASP A 300 -9.71 -11.68 -10.42
CA ASP A 300 -9.16 -11.89 -11.76
C ASP A 300 -8.09 -12.98 -11.67
N LYS A 301 -8.45 -14.20 -12.08
CA LYS A 301 -7.53 -15.36 -12.02
C LYS A 301 -6.40 -15.28 -13.03
N ASP A 302 -6.61 -14.62 -14.16
CA ASP A 302 -5.59 -14.52 -15.21
C ASP A 302 -4.48 -13.55 -14.79
N LYS A 303 -4.84 -12.52 -14.02
CA LYS A 303 -3.91 -11.55 -13.44
C LYS A 303 -3.51 -11.86 -12.01
N HIS A 304 -4.05 -12.92 -11.43
CA HIS A 304 -3.85 -13.24 -10.00
C HIS A 304 -4.16 -12.06 -9.07
N THR A 305 -5.22 -11.29 -9.38
CA THR A 305 -5.58 -10.07 -8.62
C THR A 305 -6.87 -10.26 -7.86
N ILE A 306 -6.87 -9.83 -6.60
CA ILE A 306 -8.02 -9.80 -5.69
C ILE A 306 -8.39 -8.34 -5.47
N LEU A 307 -9.58 -7.94 -5.88
CA LEU A 307 -10.06 -6.56 -5.77
C LEU A 307 -11.16 -6.44 -4.73
N GLY A 308 -10.94 -5.62 -3.71
CA GLY A 308 -11.93 -5.14 -2.75
C GLY A 308 -12.53 -3.79 -3.18
N ASN A 309 -13.35 -3.22 -2.31
CA ASN A 309 -13.94 -1.89 -2.52
C ASN A 309 -14.00 -1.13 -1.20
N GLN A 310 -12.87 -0.64 -0.75
CA GLN A 310 -12.69 0.04 0.54
C GLN A 310 -12.23 1.49 0.29
N VAL A 311 -13.17 2.42 0.18
CA VAL A 311 -12.89 3.83 -0.08
C VAL A 311 -13.34 4.69 1.10
N GLU A 312 -12.42 5.49 1.65
CA GLU A 312 -12.69 6.50 2.67
C GLU A 312 -12.38 7.90 2.10
N SER A 313 -13.26 8.86 2.36
CA SER A 313 -13.02 10.25 1.97
C SER A 313 -12.11 10.95 2.99
N LEU A 314 -11.20 11.79 2.47
CA LEU A 314 -10.31 12.65 3.27
C LEU A 314 -10.87 14.09 3.30
N ASP A 315 -12.06 14.26 3.83
CA ASP A 315 -12.67 15.57 4.02
C ASP A 315 -12.73 15.98 5.50
N LYS A 316 -13.10 17.24 5.75
CA LYS A 316 -13.17 17.79 7.12
C LYS A 316 -14.11 17.01 8.04
N ALA A 317 -15.15 16.38 7.50
CA ALA A 317 -16.14 15.67 8.30
C ALA A 317 -15.61 14.29 8.72
N ASN A 318 -14.91 13.58 7.82
CA ASN A 318 -14.43 12.20 8.06
C ASN A 318 -13.05 12.13 8.72
N LEU A 319 -12.16 13.12 8.47
CA LEU A 319 -10.79 13.12 9.01
C LEU A 319 -10.70 12.89 10.53
N PRO A 320 -11.53 13.52 11.40
CA PRO A 320 -11.43 13.28 12.84
C PRO A 320 -11.69 11.81 13.24
N LYS A 321 -12.56 11.10 12.51
CA LYS A 321 -12.81 9.67 12.70
C LYS A 321 -11.56 8.86 12.32
N LEU A 322 -10.99 9.13 11.15
CA LEU A 322 -9.82 8.40 10.64
C LEU A 322 -8.59 8.61 11.53
N VAL A 323 -8.36 9.83 12.03
CA VAL A 323 -7.28 10.11 12.98
C VAL A 323 -7.45 9.34 14.30
N LYS A 324 -8.68 9.21 14.82
CA LYS A 324 -8.97 8.39 16.01
C LYS A 324 -8.70 6.90 15.78
N MET A 325 -8.74 6.44 14.55
CA MET A 325 -8.38 5.06 14.17
C MET A 325 -6.87 4.85 14.07
N GLY A 326 -6.05 5.89 14.29
CA GLY A 326 -4.59 5.81 14.22
C GLY A 326 -4.01 6.01 12.82
N LEU A 327 -4.77 6.57 11.88
CA LEU A 327 -4.36 6.81 10.49
C LEU A 327 -3.72 8.18 10.28
#